data_1ba9495cc648bbf7b429dea50f5022d6
#
_entry.id   1ba9495cc648bbf7b429dea50f5022d6
#
_cell.length_a   1.000
_cell.length_b   1.000
_cell.length_c   1.000
_cell.angle_alpha   90.00
_cell.angle_beta   90.00
_cell.angle_gamma   90.00
#
_symmetry.space_group_name_H-M   'P 1'
#
loop_
_entity.id
_entity.type
_entity.pdbx_description
1 polymer ?
#
loop_
_entity_poly.entity_id
_entity_poly.type
_entity_poly.pdbx_seq_one_letter_code
_entity_poly.pdbx_strand_id
1 'polypeptide(L)'
;MPSVDRQPATSDPLTLPPFQYLITIAPLGFLYGSAGGFLSPDNLVGRSGAHFPPSAATLSGLFAAHYTNNQAELRDLQLAGPFWSWNEPNKLQNFYVPTPFNYLVTLDPPSDSSLRTGKICDRLTWNGEQWQHRNPESNDHKVERNTWIAIQDWDNPITAYCNPWEFLPHLHPRLRDDERRVAIDVEGSEADRGSLFLENAIQMHPEVCLVYLSNRPISDGWYRFGGEGHLAAVRCFDLAAETCELFSQPVGSSFALITPAVWGSNRLSYRDPICLQDSTQTSIKEPWTVKTRLTDRPIPFRYRLGNRRDAENCDIHQLHQPKLLSRGRYAVPAGSVYVLDQTLPAWQDWDLQWFPKEGPSLKRWGCGLALPLPDEIAHPKSKL
;
A
#
# COMPACT_ATOMS: atom_id res chain seq x y z
N MET A 1 -34.16 25.40 47.34
CA MET A 1 -33.90 24.82 46.01
C MET A 1 -32.40 24.84 45.81
N PRO A 2 -31.67 23.72 45.75
CA PRO A 2 -30.25 23.73 45.50
C PRO A 2 -29.99 23.79 43.99
N SER A 3 -29.08 24.68 43.63
CA SER A 3 -28.54 24.88 42.28
C SER A 3 -27.78 23.67 41.83
N VAL A 4 -28.16 23.11 40.69
CA VAL A 4 -27.44 22.01 40.00
C VAL A 4 -26.28 22.63 39.23
N ASP A 5 -25.07 22.48 39.78
CA ASP A 5 -23.83 22.76 39.07
C ASP A 5 -23.70 21.73 37.91
N ARG A 6 -23.86 22.24 36.69
CA ARG A 6 -23.46 21.53 35.49
C ARG A 6 -21.95 21.61 35.33
N GLN A 7 -21.27 20.52 35.66
CA GLN A 7 -19.89 20.34 35.24
C GLN A 7 -19.81 20.42 33.70
N PRO A 8 -18.82 21.14 33.13
CA PRO A 8 -18.60 21.11 31.70
C PRO A 8 -18.15 19.70 31.29
N ALA A 9 -18.73 19.21 30.21
CA ALA A 9 -18.32 17.96 29.58
C ALA A 9 -16.81 18.02 29.29
N THR A 10 -16.07 17.10 29.87
CA THR A 10 -14.67 16.87 29.55
C THR A 10 -14.60 16.49 28.08
N SER A 11 -14.04 17.40 27.25
CA SER A 11 -13.67 17.05 25.87
C SER A 11 -12.71 15.88 25.93
N ASP A 12 -13.08 14.78 25.28
CA ASP A 12 -12.18 13.65 25.05
C ASP A 12 -10.88 14.19 24.44
N PRO A 13 -9.71 13.65 24.84
CA PRO A 13 -8.46 14.06 24.24
C PRO A 13 -8.54 13.79 22.74
N LEU A 14 -8.45 14.85 21.95
CA LEU A 14 -8.43 14.77 20.48
C LEU A 14 -7.35 13.77 20.07
N THR A 15 -7.76 12.59 19.70
CA THR A 15 -6.84 11.58 19.13
C THR A 15 -6.32 12.16 17.83
N LEU A 16 -5.01 12.36 17.73
CA LEU A 16 -4.39 12.86 16.51
C LEU A 16 -4.69 11.90 15.34
N PRO A 17 -4.94 12.44 14.14
CA PRO A 17 -5.15 11.60 12.96
C PRO A 17 -3.92 10.71 12.71
N PRO A 18 -4.10 9.52 12.12
CA PRO A 18 -3.01 8.56 11.93
C PRO A 18 -1.91 9.09 11.02
N PHE A 19 -2.25 10.01 10.13
CA PHE A 19 -1.33 10.65 9.19
C PHE A 19 -1.57 12.15 9.19
N GLN A 20 -0.49 12.94 9.18
CA GLN A 20 -0.50 14.40 9.12
C GLN A 20 0.16 14.95 7.86
N TYR A 21 0.94 14.10 7.16
CA TYR A 21 1.74 14.54 6.03
C TYR A 21 1.48 13.69 4.80
N LEU A 22 1.48 14.36 3.65
CA LEU A 22 1.46 13.79 2.32
C LEU A 22 2.86 13.90 1.74
N ILE A 23 3.46 12.76 1.41
CA ILE A 23 4.80 12.68 0.82
C ILE A 23 4.67 12.34 -0.65
N THR A 24 5.16 13.20 -1.53
CA THR A 24 5.21 12.93 -2.96
C THR A 24 6.59 12.44 -3.38
N ILE A 25 6.63 11.51 -4.33
CA ILE A 25 7.84 10.99 -4.92
C ILE A 25 7.70 11.05 -6.43
N ALA A 26 8.40 12.00 -7.06
CA ALA A 26 8.46 12.17 -8.50
C ALA A 26 9.80 11.63 -9.02
N PRO A 27 9.82 10.49 -9.75
CA PRO A 27 11.04 9.94 -10.31
C PRO A 27 11.65 10.89 -11.35
N LEU A 28 12.97 11.01 -11.35
CA LEU A 28 13.71 11.78 -12.37
C LEU A 28 14.07 10.94 -13.61
N GLY A 29 13.64 9.70 -13.66
CA GLY A 29 13.88 8.74 -14.73
C GLY A 29 13.14 7.44 -14.46
N PHE A 30 13.62 6.35 -15.02
CA PHE A 30 13.03 5.03 -14.74
C PHE A 30 13.17 4.65 -13.28
N LEU A 31 12.16 3.94 -12.78
CA LEU A 31 12.23 3.26 -11.48
C LEU A 31 12.41 1.76 -11.69
N TYR A 32 13.06 1.13 -10.71
CA TYR A 32 13.18 -0.32 -10.66
C TYR A 32 12.62 -0.80 -9.32
N GLY A 33 11.64 -1.69 -9.39
CA GLY A 33 11.01 -2.28 -8.21
C GLY A 33 11.49 -3.72 -8.01
N SER A 34 12.16 -4.00 -6.92
CA SER A 34 12.52 -5.38 -6.56
C SER A 34 12.13 -5.66 -5.11
N ALA A 35 11.15 -6.53 -4.92
CA ALA A 35 10.80 -7.06 -3.60
C ALA A 35 11.60 -8.32 -3.21
N GLY A 36 12.62 -8.67 -4.00
CA GLY A 36 13.31 -9.96 -3.92
C GLY A 36 12.53 -11.08 -4.61
N GLY A 37 13.24 -12.08 -5.14
CA GLY A 37 12.59 -13.19 -5.83
C GLY A 37 11.71 -14.00 -4.89
N PHE A 38 10.43 -14.16 -5.21
CA PHE A 38 9.69 -15.34 -4.80
C PHE A 38 10.18 -16.50 -5.66
N LEU A 39 10.13 -17.71 -5.10
CA LEU A 39 10.32 -18.96 -5.86
C LEU A 39 9.09 -19.13 -6.77
N SER A 40 9.03 -18.39 -7.85
CA SER A 40 8.05 -18.53 -8.91
C SER A 40 8.78 -18.97 -10.17
N PRO A 41 8.20 -19.84 -10.99
CA PRO A 41 8.76 -20.20 -12.30
C PRO A 41 9.07 -18.98 -13.17
N ASP A 42 8.30 -17.90 -13.02
CA ASP A 42 8.50 -16.64 -13.75
C ASP A 42 9.78 -15.89 -13.33
N ASN A 43 10.36 -16.21 -12.16
CA ASN A 43 11.59 -15.61 -11.65
C ASN A 43 12.86 -16.38 -12.05
N LEU A 44 12.73 -17.55 -12.66
CA LEU A 44 13.85 -18.37 -13.10
C LEU A 44 14.62 -17.80 -14.30
N VAL A 45 14.07 -16.76 -14.95
CA VAL A 45 14.64 -16.17 -16.17
C VAL A 45 15.30 -14.82 -15.91
N GLY A 46 15.78 -14.55 -14.69
CA GLY A 46 16.54 -13.31 -14.41
C GLY A 46 15.72 -12.02 -14.40
N ARG A 47 14.40 -12.12 -14.37
CA ARG A 47 13.52 -10.95 -14.22
C ARG A 47 13.43 -10.57 -12.74
N SER A 48 13.89 -9.38 -12.39
CA SER A 48 13.47 -8.77 -11.12
C SER A 48 11.95 -8.67 -11.16
N GLY A 49 11.26 -9.20 -10.12
CA GLY A 49 9.81 -9.25 -10.11
C GLY A 49 9.18 -7.87 -10.32
N ALA A 50 8.11 -7.82 -11.08
CA ALA A 50 7.36 -6.59 -11.37
C ALA A 50 6.54 -6.15 -10.14
N HIS A 51 7.20 -5.72 -9.08
CA HIS A 51 6.55 -5.16 -7.89
C HIS A 51 6.60 -3.65 -7.92
N PHE A 52 5.55 -3.07 -8.44
CA PHE A 52 5.37 -1.62 -8.46
C PHE A 52 3.90 -1.28 -8.19
N PRO A 53 3.63 -0.20 -7.48
CA PRO A 53 4.55 0.76 -6.81
C PRO A 53 5.25 0.17 -5.58
N PRO A 54 6.41 0.74 -5.16
CA PRO A 54 7.11 0.32 -3.97
C PRO A 54 6.25 0.47 -2.71
N SER A 55 6.26 -0.52 -1.81
CA SER A 55 5.49 -0.44 -0.57
C SER A 55 5.97 0.66 0.37
N ALA A 56 5.15 1.07 1.33
CA ALA A 56 5.52 2.03 2.38
C ALA A 56 6.75 1.60 3.19
N ALA A 57 7.05 0.30 3.25
CA ALA A 57 8.30 -0.18 3.84
C ALA A 57 9.55 0.34 3.09
N THR A 58 9.47 0.55 1.77
CA THR A 58 10.57 1.17 1.00
C THR A 58 10.75 2.64 1.39
N LEU A 59 9.66 3.38 1.58
CA LEU A 59 9.70 4.75 2.05
C LEU A 59 10.31 4.86 3.45
N SER A 60 10.09 3.88 4.33
CA SER A 60 10.69 3.89 5.67
C SER A 60 12.22 3.97 5.63
N GLY A 61 12.85 3.48 4.57
CA GLY A 61 14.29 3.60 4.34
C GLY A 61 14.74 5.05 4.13
N LEU A 62 13.93 5.89 3.47
CA LEU A 62 14.23 7.34 3.34
C LEU A 62 14.17 8.03 4.68
N PHE A 63 13.13 7.74 5.47
CA PHE A 63 13.03 8.28 6.84
C PHE A 63 14.19 7.84 7.71
N ALA A 64 14.61 6.57 7.63
CA ALA A 64 15.77 6.08 8.37
C ALA A 64 17.07 6.78 7.97
N ALA A 65 17.24 7.13 6.71
CA ALA A 65 18.38 7.91 6.24
C ALA A 65 18.31 9.38 6.67
N HIS A 66 17.10 9.98 6.64
CA HIS A 66 16.87 11.36 7.03
C HIS A 66 17.08 11.59 8.53
N TYR A 67 16.53 10.70 9.36
CA TYR A 67 16.60 10.77 10.82
C TYR A 67 17.78 10.00 11.41
N THR A 68 18.91 9.88 10.71
CA THR A 68 20.06 9.06 11.14
C THR A 68 20.55 9.44 12.55
N ASN A 69 20.49 10.72 12.92
CA ASN A 69 20.95 11.24 14.21
C ASN A 69 19.85 11.24 15.30
N ASN A 70 18.60 10.93 14.96
CA ASN A 70 17.48 10.93 15.89
C ASN A 70 16.56 9.75 15.66
N GLN A 71 17.08 8.54 15.87
CA GLN A 71 16.32 7.30 15.70
C GLN A 71 15.12 7.17 16.66
N ALA A 72 15.09 7.96 17.75
CA ALA A 72 13.95 7.95 18.67
C ALA A 72 12.66 8.39 17.98
N GLU A 73 12.74 9.35 17.03
CA GLU A 73 11.59 9.82 16.26
C GLU A 73 11.01 8.77 15.31
N LEU A 74 11.81 7.77 14.96
CA LEU A 74 11.35 6.69 14.10
C LEU A 74 10.56 5.60 14.85
N ARG A 75 10.55 5.61 16.19
CA ARG A 75 9.86 4.56 16.98
C ARG A 75 8.38 4.51 16.66
N ASP A 76 7.76 5.68 16.51
CA ASP A 76 6.33 5.82 16.27
C ASP A 76 6.00 6.21 14.82
N LEU A 77 6.97 6.07 13.91
CA LEU A 77 6.75 6.34 12.49
C LEU A 77 5.64 5.45 11.95
N GLN A 78 4.61 6.06 11.37
CA GLN A 78 3.55 5.39 10.63
C GLN A 78 3.54 5.90 9.19
N LEU A 79 3.45 4.98 8.26
CA LEU A 79 3.43 5.25 6.83
C LEU A 79 2.29 4.49 6.19
N ALA A 80 1.71 5.01 5.10
CA ALA A 80 0.77 4.27 4.27
C ALA A 80 0.98 4.56 2.78
N GLY A 81 0.42 3.73 1.94
CA GLY A 81 0.54 3.76 0.50
C GLY A 81 1.17 2.47 -0.03
N PRO A 82 1.50 2.43 -1.31
CA PRO A 82 1.58 3.55 -2.26
C PRO A 82 0.23 3.97 -2.83
N PHE A 83 0.13 5.23 -3.14
CA PHE A 83 -0.92 5.88 -3.92
C PHE A 83 -0.25 6.67 -5.05
N TRP A 84 -1.02 7.40 -5.86
CA TRP A 84 -0.47 8.30 -6.86
C TRP A 84 -1.32 9.57 -7.00
N SER A 85 -0.76 10.64 -7.53
CA SER A 85 -1.48 11.89 -7.83
C SER A 85 -0.88 12.58 -9.04
N TRP A 86 -1.62 13.54 -9.60
CA TRP A 86 -1.08 14.51 -10.52
C TRP A 86 -0.03 15.35 -9.79
N ASN A 87 1.14 15.53 -10.38
CA ASN A 87 2.24 16.30 -9.80
C ASN A 87 2.04 17.82 -9.97
N GLU A 88 0.84 18.27 -9.71
CA GLU A 88 0.42 19.67 -9.76
C GLU A 88 -0.01 20.12 -8.36
N PRO A 89 0.44 21.30 -7.87
CA PRO A 89 0.18 21.73 -6.50
C PRO A 89 -1.30 21.68 -6.08
N ASN A 90 -2.19 22.05 -6.99
CA ASN A 90 -3.64 22.10 -6.72
C ASN A 90 -4.33 20.73 -6.77
N LYS A 91 -3.65 19.68 -7.25
CA LYS A 91 -4.22 18.34 -7.43
C LYS A 91 -3.63 17.31 -6.46
N LEU A 92 -2.50 17.61 -5.80
CA LEU A 92 -1.77 16.67 -4.96
C LEU A 92 -2.62 16.07 -3.84
N GLN A 93 -3.46 16.89 -3.21
CA GLN A 93 -4.32 16.45 -2.09
C GLN A 93 -5.45 15.51 -2.53
N ASN A 94 -5.83 15.54 -3.81
CA ASN A 94 -6.80 14.62 -4.38
C ASN A 94 -6.07 13.43 -5.01
N PHE A 95 -5.31 12.69 -4.20
CA PHE A 95 -4.60 11.50 -4.65
C PHE A 95 -5.54 10.33 -4.92
N TYR A 96 -5.04 9.35 -5.64
CA TYR A 96 -5.82 8.22 -6.13
C TYR A 96 -5.51 6.96 -5.31
N VAL A 97 -6.57 6.27 -4.91
CA VAL A 97 -6.53 5.01 -4.15
C VAL A 97 -7.10 3.87 -5.00
N PRO A 98 -6.74 2.61 -4.74
CA PRO A 98 -7.29 1.47 -5.48
C PRO A 98 -8.82 1.44 -5.43
N THR A 99 -9.45 1.24 -6.58
CA THR A 99 -10.91 1.11 -6.68
C THR A 99 -11.40 -0.11 -5.88
N PRO A 100 -12.37 0.05 -4.97
CA PRO A 100 -12.99 -1.09 -4.28
C PRO A 100 -13.65 -2.07 -5.26
N PHE A 101 -13.53 -3.36 -4.99
CA PHE A 101 -13.98 -4.43 -5.91
C PHE A 101 -15.50 -4.55 -6.05
N ASN A 102 -16.24 -3.79 -5.26
CA ASN A 102 -17.68 -3.69 -5.43
C ASN A 102 -18.11 -2.64 -6.48
N TYR A 103 -17.19 -1.85 -7.03
CA TYR A 103 -17.46 -0.95 -8.15
C TYR A 103 -17.20 -1.64 -9.48
N LEU A 104 -18.11 -1.47 -10.43
CA LEU A 104 -18.01 -1.99 -11.78
C LEU A 104 -17.62 -0.86 -12.72
N VAL A 105 -16.51 -1.05 -13.42
CA VAL A 105 -15.87 -0.02 -14.25
C VAL A 105 -15.94 -0.46 -15.70
N THR A 106 -16.33 0.46 -16.58
CA THR A 106 -16.16 0.32 -18.04
C THR A 106 -15.06 1.26 -18.49
N LEU A 107 -13.97 0.68 -19.00
CA LEU A 107 -12.82 1.45 -19.46
C LEU A 107 -13.09 2.10 -20.80
N ASP A 108 -12.65 3.34 -20.94
CA ASP A 108 -12.65 4.05 -22.21
C ASP A 108 -11.67 3.38 -23.20
N PRO A 109 -11.88 3.54 -24.50
CA PRO A 109 -10.91 3.08 -25.48
C PRO A 109 -9.51 3.65 -25.20
N PRO A 110 -8.43 2.91 -25.50
CA PRO A 110 -7.08 3.43 -25.37
C PRO A 110 -6.90 4.71 -26.21
N SER A 111 -6.20 5.69 -25.66
CA SER A 111 -5.83 6.94 -26.33
C SER A 111 -4.32 7.14 -26.24
N ASP A 112 -3.68 7.57 -27.31
CA ASP A 112 -2.23 7.74 -27.37
C ASP A 112 -1.68 8.93 -26.56
N SER A 113 -2.55 9.82 -26.12
CA SER A 113 -2.14 11.12 -25.55
C SER A 113 -2.55 11.37 -24.10
N SER A 114 -3.29 10.46 -23.47
CA SER A 114 -3.80 10.70 -22.12
C SER A 114 -3.84 9.41 -21.30
N LEU A 115 -3.76 9.58 -19.98
CA LEU A 115 -3.97 8.49 -19.04
C LEU A 115 -5.36 7.87 -19.27
N ARG A 116 -5.40 6.57 -19.47
CA ARG A 116 -6.65 5.85 -19.73
C ARG A 116 -7.58 5.93 -18.53
N THR A 117 -8.82 6.30 -18.80
CA THR A 117 -9.91 6.42 -17.82
C THR A 117 -11.00 5.36 -18.04
N GLY A 118 -11.98 5.38 -17.18
CA GLY A 118 -13.21 4.61 -17.31
C GLY A 118 -14.29 5.21 -16.42
N LYS A 119 -15.53 4.82 -16.68
CA LYS A 119 -16.69 5.20 -15.88
C LYS A 119 -17.05 4.11 -14.90
N ILE A 120 -17.42 4.51 -13.69
CA ILE A 120 -18.09 3.61 -12.75
C ILE A 120 -19.55 3.52 -13.18
N CYS A 121 -19.93 2.35 -13.68
CA CYS A 121 -21.24 2.10 -14.28
C CYS A 121 -22.26 1.57 -13.28
N ASP A 122 -21.77 0.82 -12.29
CA ASP A 122 -22.61 0.21 -11.28
C ASP A 122 -21.83 -0.14 -10.01
N ARG A 123 -22.52 -0.53 -8.98
CA ARG A 123 -21.97 -0.97 -7.70
C ARG A 123 -22.66 -2.23 -7.23
N LEU A 124 -21.87 -3.22 -6.80
CA LEU A 124 -22.40 -4.39 -6.13
C LEU A 124 -22.76 -4.05 -4.68
N THR A 125 -23.92 -4.53 -4.25
CA THR A 125 -24.44 -4.41 -2.88
C THR A 125 -24.72 -5.80 -2.30
N TRP A 126 -24.51 -5.97 -1.01
CA TRP A 126 -24.82 -7.21 -0.29
C TRP A 126 -26.24 -7.18 0.25
N ASN A 127 -27.10 -8.12 -0.17
CA ASN A 127 -28.50 -8.17 0.26
C ASN A 127 -28.76 -9.05 1.49
N GLY A 128 -27.72 -9.59 2.10
CA GLY A 128 -27.79 -10.55 3.22
C GLY A 128 -27.49 -11.99 2.81
N GLU A 129 -27.64 -12.34 1.53
CA GLU A 129 -27.43 -13.69 1.00
C GLU A 129 -26.43 -13.71 -0.16
N GLN A 130 -26.49 -12.71 -1.05
CA GLN A 130 -25.62 -12.63 -2.24
C GLN A 130 -25.30 -11.21 -2.63
N TRP A 131 -24.21 -11.05 -3.38
CA TRP A 131 -23.88 -9.81 -4.05
C TRP A 131 -24.77 -9.62 -5.26
N GLN A 132 -25.35 -8.43 -5.38
CA GLN A 132 -26.23 -8.10 -6.49
C GLN A 132 -25.91 -6.70 -7.04
N HIS A 133 -26.20 -6.50 -8.30
CA HIS A 133 -26.12 -5.20 -8.95
C HIS A 133 -27.10 -4.22 -8.30
N ARG A 134 -26.62 -2.98 -8.05
CA ARG A 134 -27.51 -1.89 -7.61
C ARG A 134 -28.49 -1.52 -8.72
N ASN A 135 -27.98 -1.52 -9.97
CA ASN A 135 -28.81 -1.36 -11.17
C ASN A 135 -29.02 -2.72 -11.85
N PRO A 136 -30.22 -3.30 -11.81
CA PRO A 136 -30.51 -4.60 -12.42
C PRO A 136 -30.30 -4.66 -13.95
N GLU A 137 -30.27 -3.52 -14.62
CA GLU A 137 -30.02 -3.44 -16.06
C GLU A 137 -28.53 -3.55 -16.43
N SER A 138 -27.63 -3.54 -15.46
CA SER A 138 -26.16 -3.51 -15.64
C SER A 138 -25.51 -4.89 -15.69
N ASN A 139 -26.18 -5.93 -16.15
CA ASN A 139 -25.73 -7.32 -16.02
C ASN A 139 -24.42 -7.70 -16.73
N ASP A 140 -23.89 -6.85 -17.61
CA ASP A 140 -22.73 -7.20 -18.46
C ASP A 140 -21.40 -6.56 -18.01
N HIS A 141 -21.38 -5.79 -16.92
CA HIS A 141 -20.18 -5.11 -16.47
C HIS A 141 -19.29 -6.01 -15.60
N LYS A 142 -17.98 -5.91 -15.83
CA LYS A 142 -16.98 -6.67 -15.09
C LYS A 142 -16.26 -5.79 -14.07
N VAL A 143 -15.74 -6.43 -13.03
CA VAL A 143 -14.81 -5.78 -12.12
C VAL A 143 -13.47 -5.63 -12.83
N GLU A 144 -13.15 -4.40 -13.22
CA GLU A 144 -11.85 -4.09 -13.79
C GLU A 144 -10.81 -3.97 -12.67
N ARG A 145 -9.66 -4.63 -12.88
CA ARG A 145 -8.54 -4.62 -11.94
C ARG A 145 -7.59 -3.48 -12.25
N ASN A 146 -6.74 -3.12 -11.28
CA ASN A 146 -5.72 -2.08 -11.44
C ASN A 146 -6.30 -0.72 -11.86
N THR A 147 -7.46 -0.39 -11.30
CA THR A 147 -8.08 0.92 -11.44
C THR A 147 -8.03 1.68 -10.12
N TRP A 148 -8.11 3.00 -10.21
CA TRP A 148 -7.93 3.94 -9.12
C TRP A 148 -9.02 4.99 -9.14
N ILE A 149 -9.49 5.39 -7.97
CA ILE A 149 -10.47 6.47 -7.78
C ILE A 149 -9.83 7.59 -6.95
N ALA A 150 -10.27 8.83 -7.19
CA ALA A 150 -9.82 9.97 -6.42
C ALA A 150 -10.32 9.87 -4.98
N ILE A 151 -9.48 10.21 -4.00
CA ILE A 151 -9.82 10.10 -2.58
C ILE A 151 -10.97 11.04 -2.19
N GLN A 152 -11.06 12.22 -2.81
CA GLN A 152 -12.15 13.16 -2.56
C GLN A 152 -13.51 12.67 -3.08
N ASP A 153 -13.50 11.74 -4.03
CA ASP A 153 -14.72 11.14 -4.59
C ASP A 153 -15.07 9.81 -3.90
N TRP A 154 -14.44 9.49 -2.76
CA TRP A 154 -14.56 8.19 -2.10
C TRP A 154 -16.01 7.74 -1.88
N ASP A 155 -16.88 8.64 -1.46
CA ASP A 155 -18.28 8.34 -1.15
C ASP A 155 -19.14 8.05 -2.39
N ASN A 156 -18.81 8.68 -3.51
CA ASN A 156 -19.55 8.55 -4.76
C ASN A 156 -18.66 8.73 -6.00
N PRO A 157 -17.73 7.81 -6.25
CA PRO A 157 -16.83 7.90 -7.39
C PRO A 157 -17.58 7.72 -8.70
N ILE A 158 -17.23 8.53 -9.70
CA ILE A 158 -17.82 8.50 -11.04
C ILE A 158 -16.78 8.01 -12.07
N THR A 159 -15.52 8.41 -11.87
CA THR A 159 -14.44 8.14 -12.80
C THR A 159 -13.39 7.24 -12.14
N ALA A 160 -12.92 6.26 -12.89
CA ALA A 160 -11.77 5.45 -12.52
C ALA A 160 -10.63 5.67 -13.51
N TYR A 161 -9.39 5.52 -13.04
CA TYR A 161 -8.17 5.69 -13.81
C TYR A 161 -7.40 4.38 -13.86
N CYS A 162 -6.76 4.07 -14.99
CA CYS A 162 -5.81 2.97 -15.06
C CYS A 162 -4.49 3.35 -14.36
N ASN A 163 -3.59 2.37 -14.23
CA ASN A 163 -2.26 2.63 -13.72
C ASN A 163 -1.54 3.71 -14.55
N PRO A 164 -0.99 4.76 -13.91
CA PRO A 164 -0.22 5.79 -14.62
C PRO A 164 1.24 5.39 -14.84
N TRP A 165 1.52 4.13 -15.02
CA TRP A 165 2.86 3.61 -15.29
C TRP A 165 2.82 2.38 -16.18
N GLU A 166 3.94 2.14 -16.86
CA GLU A 166 4.16 1.00 -17.74
C GLU A 166 5.45 0.27 -17.36
N PHE A 167 5.47 -1.03 -17.64
CA PHE A 167 6.66 -1.86 -17.48
C PHE A 167 7.35 -1.99 -18.82
N LEU A 168 8.56 -1.47 -18.90
CA LEU A 168 9.38 -1.51 -20.10
C LEU A 168 10.52 -2.52 -19.95
N PRO A 169 10.63 -3.52 -20.83
CA PRO A 169 11.80 -4.40 -20.83
C PRO A 169 13.07 -3.59 -21.10
N HIS A 170 14.02 -3.64 -20.18
CA HIS A 170 15.28 -2.91 -20.27
C HIS A 170 16.45 -3.86 -20.10
N LEU A 171 17.38 -3.85 -21.05
CA LEU A 171 18.61 -4.63 -20.95
C LEU A 171 19.63 -3.89 -20.10
N HIS A 172 20.00 -4.51 -18.99
CA HIS A 172 20.97 -3.98 -18.05
C HIS A 172 22.30 -4.71 -18.20
N PRO A 173 23.45 -3.99 -18.27
CA PRO A 173 24.75 -4.64 -18.21
C PRO A 173 25.04 -5.12 -16.79
N ARG A 174 25.53 -6.33 -16.67
CA ARG A 174 26.10 -6.81 -15.42
C ARG A 174 27.45 -6.15 -15.22
N LEU A 175 27.61 -5.40 -14.15
CA LEU A 175 28.87 -4.78 -13.79
C LEU A 175 29.69 -5.70 -12.86
N ARG A 176 31.00 -5.60 -12.92
CA ARG A 176 31.89 -6.20 -11.92
C ARG A 176 31.74 -5.47 -10.59
N ASP A 177 31.86 -6.18 -9.50
CA ASP A 177 31.70 -5.63 -8.15
C ASP A 177 32.82 -4.64 -7.78
N ASP A 178 33.99 -4.79 -8.36
CA ASP A 178 35.20 -4.01 -8.12
C ASP A 178 35.43 -2.88 -9.14
N GLU A 179 34.80 -2.97 -10.30
CA GLU A 179 34.99 -2.01 -11.40
C GLU A 179 33.64 -1.64 -12.04
N ARG A 180 33.53 -0.40 -12.53
CA ARG A 180 32.38 0.03 -13.34
C ARG A 180 32.47 -0.46 -14.79
N ARG A 181 32.96 -1.67 -14.98
CA ARG A 181 33.07 -2.33 -16.30
C ARG A 181 32.06 -3.45 -16.40
N VAL A 182 31.59 -3.68 -17.61
CA VAL A 182 30.71 -4.81 -17.91
C VAL A 182 31.47 -6.13 -17.60
N ALA A 183 30.83 -7.00 -16.84
CA ALA A 183 31.37 -8.34 -16.61
C ALA A 183 31.31 -9.12 -17.92
N ILE A 184 32.46 -9.34 -18.53
CA ILE A 184 32.59 -10.23 -19.69
C ILE A 184 32.99 -11.58 -19.12
N ASP A 185 32.17 -12.60 -19.33
CA ASP A 185 32.49 -13.96 -18.91
C ASP A 185 33.64 -14.48 -19.78
N VAL A 186 34.72 -14.87 -19.15
CA VAL A 186 35.83 -15.56 -19.83
C VAL A 186 35.40 -17.00 -19.99
N GLU A 187 35.47 -17.54 -21.21
CA GLU A 187 35.19 -18.95 -21.50
C GLU A 187 35.88 -19.89 -20.49
N GLY A 188 35.09 -20.72 -19.82
CA GLY A 188 35.60 -21.78 -18.92
C GLY A 188 35.37 -21.57 -17.42
N SER A 189 34.71 -20.52 -16.96
CA SER A 189 34.26 -20.41 -15.56
C SER A 189 32.87 -21.00 -15.39
N GLU A 190 32.62 -21.70 -14.27
CA GLU A 190 31.32 -22.31 -13.91
C GLU A 190 30.13 -21.35 -13.85
N ALA A 191 30.33 -20.08 -14.16
CA ALA A 191 29.32 -19.04 -14.16
C ALA A 191 29.08 -18.56 -15.58
N ASP A 192 28.48 -19.38 -16.43
CA ASP A 192 27.93 -19.05 -17.75
C ASP A 192 26.71 -18.12 -17.60
N ARG A 193 26.93 -16.94 -16.99
CA ARG A 193 25.94 -15.90 -16.80
C ARG A 193 26.27 -14.79 -17.75
N GLY A 194 25.42 -14.60 -18.76
CA GLY A 194 25.59 -13.57 -19.77
C GLY A 194 25.89 -12.18 -19.17
N SER A 195 26.59 -11.34 -19.92
CA SER A 195 26.97 -9.96 -19.52
C SER A 195 25.79 -9.00 -19.48
N LEU A 196 24.62 -9.41 -19.98
CA LEU A 196 23.39 -8.63 -19.98
C LEU A 196 22.28 -9.40 -19.28
N PHE A 197 21.45 -8.70 -18.52
CA PHE A 197 20.22 -9.26 -17.98
C PHE A 197 19.02 -8.36 -18.29
N LEU A 198 17.86 -8.99 -18.46
CA LEU A 198 16.62 -8.29 -18.73
C LEU A 198 15.97 -7.89 -17.41
N GLU A 199 15.73 -6.61 -17.22
CA GLU A 199 15.00 -6.07 -16.09
C GLU A 199 13.76 -5.29 -16.57
N ASN A 200 12.72 -5.23 -15.76
CA ASN A 200 11.57 -4.40 -16.04
C ASN A 200 11.80 -3.01 -15.43
N ALA A 201 12.11 -2.04 -16.29
CA ALA A 201 12.07 -0.64 -15.90
C ALA A 201 10.62 -0.18 -15.81
N ILE A 202 10.34 0.75 -14.91
CA ILE A 202 9.03 1.37 -14.76
C ILE A 202 9.12 2.80 -15.27
N GLN A 203 8.31 3.11 -16.26
CA GLN A 203 8.09 4.46 -16.75
C GLN A 203 6.78 4.97 -16.20
N MET A 204 6.82 6.02 -15.39
CA MET A 204 5.63 6.73 -14.93
C MET A 204 5.21 7.78 -15.96
N HIS A 205 3.91 8.06 -16.00
CA HIS A 205 3.41 9.21 -16.74
C HIS A 205 4.11 10.50 -16.23
N PRO A 206 4.61 11.39 -17.09
CA PRO A 206 5.47 12.50 -16.67
C PRO A 206 4.82 13.50 -15.72
N GLU A 207 3.50 13.61 -15.77
CA GLU A 207 2.73 14.55 -14.94
C GLU A 207 2.21 13.93 -13.63
N VAL A 208 2.66 12.71 -13.26
CA VAL A 208 2.22 12.08 -12.02
C VAL A 208 3.39 11.82 -11.07
N CYS A 209 3.06 11.67 -9.80
CA CYS A 209 3.98 11.26 -8.76
C CYS A 209 3.35 10.16 -7.89
N LEU A 210 4.20 9.38 -7.23
CA LEU A 210 3.74 8.50 -6.16
C LEU A 210 3.41 9.34 -4.93
N VAL A 211 2.41 8.89 -4.18
CA VAL A 211 1.97 9.51 -2.93
C VAL A 211 2.03 8.49 -1.81
N TYR A 212 2.55 8.93 -0.67
CA TYR A 212 2.51 8.20 0.59
C TYR A 212 2.03 9.11 1.70
N LEU A 213 1.45 8.51 2.73
CA LEU A 213 1.02 9.21 3.93
C LEU A 213 2.01 8.95 5.06
N SER A 214 2.21 9.92 5.92
CA SER A 214 3.12 9.84 7.06
C SER A 214 2.58 10.60 8.27
N ASN A 215 2.92 10.13 9.47
CA ASN A 215 2.75 10.89 10.71
C ASN A 215 3.96 11.76 11.08
N ARG A 216 5.01 11.73 10.25
CA ARG A 216 6.24 12.53 10.44
C ARG A 216 6.59 13.22 9.13
N PRO A 217 7.10 14.45 9.19
CA PRO A 217 7.58 15.14 8.00
C PRO A 217 8.92 14.57 7.50
N ILE A 218 9.26 14.88 6.27
CA ILE A 218 10.59 14.68 5.70
C ILE A 218 10.96 15.94 4.92
N SER A 219 12.23 16.32 4.91
CA SER A 219 12.66 17.50 4.16
C SER A 219 12.52 17.29 2.65
N ASP A 220 12.11 18.34 1.95
CA ASP A 220 12.13 18.37 0.50
C ASP A 220 13.55 18.16 -0.03
N GLY A 221 13.66 17.44 -1.15
CA GLY A 221 14.99 17.21 -1.74
C GLY A 221 15.00 16.07 -2.76
N TRP A 222 16.20 15.74 -3.19
CA TRP A 222 16.46 14.62 -4.06
C TRP A 222 17.00 13.44 -3.26
N TYR A 223 16.33 12.33 -3.37
CA TYR A 223 16.65 11.12 -2.63
C TYR A 223 16.83 9.94 -3.58
N ARG A 224 17.65 8.99 -3.16
CA ARG A 224 17.70 7.68 -3.83
C ARG A 224 16.50 6.85 -3.41
N PHE A 225 15.71 6.41 -4.37
CA PHE A 225 14.48 5.66 -4.10
C PHE A 225 14.34 4.44 -5.02
N GLY A 226 13.80 3.35 -4.46
CA GLY A 226 13.59 2.10 -5.18
C GLY A 226 14.84 1.25 -5.34
N GLY A 227 14.78 0.32 -6.29
CA GLY A 227 15.91 -0.49 -6.69
C GLY A 227 16.98 0.37 -7.36
N GLU A 228 18.24 -0.05 -7.31
CA GLU A 228 19.40 0.62 -7.91
C GLU A 228 19.65 2.08 -7.46
N GLY A 229 18.85 2.60 -6.55
CA GLY A 229 19.04 3.93 -5.96
C GLY A 229 18.92 5.08 -6.96
N HIS A 230 17.98 5.00 -7.89
CA HIS A 230 17.65 6.10 -8.78
C HIS A 230 17.15 7.31 -8.02
N LEU A 231 17.43 8.50 -8.57
CA LEU A 231 17.04 9.76 -7.94
C LEU A 231 15.54 10.03 -8.16
N ALA A 232 14.88 10.47 -7.11
CA ALA A 232 13.53 10.98 -7.12
C ALA A 232 13.46 12.31 -6.36
N ALA A 233 12.65 13.23 -6.86
CA ALA A 233 12.30 14.44 -6.11
C ALA A 233 11.24 14.07 -5.06
N VAL A 234 11.53 14.36 -3.80
CA VAL A 234 10.63 14.14 -2.67
C VAL A 234 10.16 15.49 -2.15
N ARG A 235 8.87 15.63 -1.92
CA ARG A 235 8.28 16.80 -1.27
C ARG A 235 7.33 16.35 -0.17
N CYS A 236 7.22 17.18 0.86
CA CYS A 236 6.37 16.95 2.02
C CYS A 236 5.35 18.08 2.15
N PHE A 237 4.10 17.73 2.30
CA PHE A 237 2.99 18.67 2.48
C PHE A 237 2.17 18.28 3.70
N ASP A 238 1.56 19.24 4.36
CA ASP A 238 0.52 18.93 5.35
C ASP A 238 -0.67 18.26 4.64
N LEU A 239 -1.20 17.20 5.24
CA LEU A 239 -2.36 16.49 4.71
C LEU A 239 -3.61 17.34 4.89
N ALA A 240 -4.48 17.38 3.88
CA ALA A 240 -5.74 18.12 3.94
C ALA A 240 -6.63 17.64 5.10
N ALA A 241 -7.31 18.57 5.75
CA ALA A 241 -8.14 18.29 6.93
C ALA A 241 -9.25 17.26 6.61
N GLU A 242 -9.89 17.39 5.46
CA GLU A 242 -10.95 16.48 5.01
C GLU A 242 -10.43 15.04 4.86
N THR A 243 -9.19 14.89 4.39
CA THR A 243 -8.55 13.59 4.28
C THR A 243 -8.18 13.04 5.66
N CYS A 244 -7.72 13.89 6.58
CA CYS A 244 -7.47 13.50 7.98
C CYS A 244 -8.75 13.00 8.66
N GLU A 245 -9.88 13.70 8.44
CA GLU A 245 -11.19 13.31 8.96
C GLU A 245 -11.63 11.96 8.39
N LEU A 246 -11.48 11.74 7.07
CA LEU A 246 -11.83 10.48 6.42
C LEU A 246 -11.06 9.30 7.04
N PHE A 247 -9.76 9.44 7.30
CA PHE A 247 -8.95 8.38 7.92
C PHE A 247 -9.23 8.19 9.42
N SER A 248 -9.83 9.16 10.07
CA SER A 248 -10.19 9.11 11.49
C SER A 248 -11.59 8.56 11.74
N GLN A 249 -12.39 8.37 10.68
CA GLN A 249 -13.74 7.83 10.80
C GLN A 249 -13.73 6.33 11.15
N PRO A 250 -14.70 5.85 11.95
CA PRO A 250 -14.94 4.42 12.09
C PRO A 250 -15.18 3.78 10.71
N VAL A 251 -14.58 2.62 10.47
CA VAL A 251 -14.78 1.92 9.20
C VAL A 251 -16.13 1.21 9.11
N GLY A 252 -16.87 1.15 10.21
CA GLY A 252 -18.22 0.61 10.25
C GLY A 252 -18.27 -0.91 10.06
N SER A 253 -19.40 -1.40 9.55
CA SER A 253 -19.60 -2.81 9.23
C SER A 253 -19.27 -3.16 7.79
N SER A 254 -19.07 -2.17 6.92
CA SER A 254 -18.70 -2.33 5.51
C SER A 254 -17.54 -1.42 5.17
N PHE A 255 -16.46 -1.98 4.67
CA PHE A 255 -15.27 -1.22 4.35
C PHE A 255 -14.48 -1.82 3.19
N ALA A 256 -13.63 -1.01 2.58
CA ALA A 256 -12.67 -1.46 1.58
C ALA A 256 -11.24 -1.20 2.04
N LEU A 257 -10.35 -2.13 1.69
CA LEU A 257 -8.91 -1.97 1.88
C LEU A 257 -8.35 -1.08 0.77
N ILE A 258 -7.66 0.00 1.14
CA ILE A 258 -6.95 0.86 0.17
C ILE A 258 -5.45 0.53 0.09
N THR A 259 -4.96 -0.33 0.97
CA THR A 259 -3.62 -0.92 0.92
C THR A 259 -3.69 -2.43 1.11
N PRO A 260 -2.69 -3.18 0.65
CA PRO A 260 -2.67 -4.62 0.89
C PRO A 260 -2.67 -4.96 2.38
N ALA A 261 -3.41 -6.02 2.76
CA ALA A 261 -3.49 -6.49 4.13
C ALA A 261 -2.82 -7.85 4.30
N VAL A 262 -1.87 -7.92 5.22
CA VAL A 262 -1.28 -9.18 5.66
C VAL A 262 -1.85 -9.52 7.02
N TRP A 263 -2.67 -10.55 7.05
CA TRP A 263 -3.26 -11.08 8.26
C TRP A 263 -2.60 -12.41 8.65
N GLY A 264 -2.72 -12.79 9.90
CA GLY A 264 -2.29 -14.09 10.37
C GLY A 264 -1.03 -14.08 11.24
N SER A 265 -0.37 -15.21 11.30
CA SER A 265 0.82 -15.41 12.11
C SER A 265 2.10 -15.07 11.34
N ASN A 266 3.24 -15.22 12.01
CA ASN A 266 4.55 -15.13 11.36
C ASN A 266 4.81 -16.27 10.35
N ARG A 267 3.97 -17.30 10.28
CA ARG A 267 4.14 -18.47 9.39
C ARG A 267 3.03 -18.61 8.37
N LEU A 268 1.80 -18.24 8.73
CA LEU A 268 0.61 -18.48 7.92
C LEU A 268 -0.05 -17.14 7.57
N SER A 269 -0.51 -17.02 6.34
CA SER A 269 -1.28 -15.89 5.84
C SER A 269 -2.76 -16.28 5.77
N TYR A 270 -3.62 -15.39 6.24
CA TYR A 270 -5.06 -15.57 6.26
C TYR A 270 -5.74 -14.43 5.50
N ARG A 271 -7.02 -14.61 5.21
CA ARG A 271 -7.83 -13.56 4.58
C ARG A 271 -8.44 -12.59 5.58
N ASP A 272 -8.46 -12.98 6.84
CA ASP A 272 -9.03 -12.23 7.95
C ASP A 272 -8.01 -12.21 9.11
N PRO A 273 -8.02 -11.20 9.97
CA PRO A 273 -7.15 -11.18 11.13
C PRO A 273 -7.48 -12.30 12.12
N ILE A 274 -6.46 -12.79 12.78
CA ILE A 274 -6.57 -13.77 13.86
C ILE A 274 -5.85 -13.25 15.09
N CYS A 275 -6.42 -13.44 16.26
CA CYS A 275 -5.71 -13.26 17.52
C CYS A 275 -5.06 -14.61 17.91
N LEU A 276 -3.74 -14.63 17.87
CA LEU A 276 -2.97 -15.73 18.48
C LEU A 276 -3.01 -15.52 19.99
N GLN A 277 -3.89 -16.24 20.67
CA GLN A 277 -3.79 -16.38 22.12
C GLN A 277 -2.54 -17.22 22.42
N ASP A 278 -1.89 -16.91 23.52
CA ASP A 278 -0.61 -17.46 23.99
C ASP A 278 -0.33 -18.90 23.55
N SER A 279 0.95 -19.20 23.35
CA SER A 279 1.52 -20.44 22.77
C SER A 279 1.05 -21.77 23.40
N THR A 280 0.16 -21.71 24.38
CA THR A 280 -0.44 -22.84 25.09
C THR A 280 -1.90 -23.11 24.77
N GLN A 281 -2.61 -22.21 24.07
CA GLN A 281 -4.03 -22.39 23.76
C GLN A 281 -4.26 -22.67 22.27
N THR A 282 -4.92 -23.77 22.01
CA THR A 282 -5.29 -24.33 20.70
C THR A 282 -6.45 -23.56 20.01
N SER A 283 -7.02 -22.54 20.64
CA SER A 283 -8.15 -21.80 20.08
C SER A 283 -7.70 -20.52 19.36
N ILE A 284 -7.88 -20.49 18.05
CA ILE A 284 -7.78 -19.28 17.25
C ILE A 284 -9.06 -18.49 17.48
N LYS A 285 -8.96 -17.27 18.02
CA LYS A 285 -10.09 -16.36 18.11
C LYS A 285 -10.08 -15.46 16.88
N GLU A 286 -11.12 -15.52 16.08
CA GLU A 286 -11.34 -14.57 15.00
C GLU A 286 -11.87 -13.26 15.59
N PRO A 287 -11.17 -12.13 15.40
CA PRO A 287 -11.60 -10.84 15.95
C PRO A 287 -12.83 -10.27 15.23
N TRP A 288 -13.12 -10.75 14.03
CA TRP A 288 -14.26 -10.33 13.20
C TRP A 288 -15.13 -11.52 12.83
N THR A 289 -16.44 -11.25 12.71
CA THR A 289 -17.36 -12.19 12.06
C THR A 289 -17.67 -11.65 10.68
N VAL A 290 -17.09 -12.29 9.66
CA VAL A 290 -17.25 -11.88 8.25
C VAL A 290 -18.53 -12.48 7.68
N LYS A 291 -19.50 -11.64 7.27
CA LYS A 291 -20.69 -12.06 6.50
C LYS A 291 -20.28 -12.45 5.09
N THR A 292 -19.57 -11.55 4.45
CA THR A 292 -19.10 -11.75 3.08
C THR A 292 -17.90 -10.86 2.78
N ARG A 293 -17.20 -11.18 1.69
CA ARG A 293 -16.11 -10.38 1.15
C ARG A 293 -16.01 -10.50 -0.35
N LEU A 294 -15.63 -9.41 -1.00
CA LEU A 294 -15.14 -9.40 -2.37
C LEU A 294 -13.63 -9.24 -2.35
N THR A 295 -12.92 -10.22 -2.85
CA THR A 295 -11.45 -10.20 -2.88
C THR A 295 -10.95 -10.91 -4.12
N ASP A 296 -9.68 -10.72 -4.44
CA ASP A 296 -9.01 -11.40 -5.53
C ASP A 296 -7.98 -12.42 -5.03
N ARG A 297 -7.19 -12.95 -5.95
CA ARG A 297 -6.05 -13.81 -5.62
C ARG A 297 -5.10 -13.06 -4.69
N PRO A 298 -4.56 -13.75 -3.66
CA PRO A 298 -3.61 -13.14 -2.77
C PRO A 298 -2.35 -12.73 -3.54
N ILE A 299 -1.80 -11.57 -3.18
CA ILE A 299 -0.58 -11.05 -3.78
C ILE A 299 0.63 -11.39 -2.92
N PRO A 300 1.79 -11.69 -3.53
CA PRO A 300 3.03 -11.87 -2.79
C PRO A 300 3.40 -10.59 -2.04
N PHE A 301 3.76 -10.71 -0.77
CA PHE A 301 4.17 -9.59 0.07
C PHE A 301 5.52 -9.87 0.71
N ARG A 302 6.50 -9.07 0.35
CA ARG A 302 7.87 -9.13 0.85
C ARG A 302 8.54 -7.78 0.70
N TYR A 303 9.45 -7.45 1.61
CA TYR A 303 10.22 -6.22 1.55
C TYR A 303 11.64 -6.44 2.07
N ARG A 304 12.53 -5.49 1.82
CA ARG A 304 13.90 -5.52 2.32
C ARG A 304 13.95 -4.95 3.72
N LEU A 305 14.55 -5.71 4.64
CA LEU A 305 14.87 -5.24 5.98
C LEU A 305 16.15 -4.43 5.90
N GLY A 306 16.21 -3.31 6.64
CA GLY A 306 17.45 -2.58 6.83
C GLY A 306 18.47 -3.44 7.60
N ASN A 307 19.76 -3.23 7.38
CA ASN A 307 20.77 -3.80 8.24
C ASN A 307 20.57 -3.22 9.65
N ARG A 308 20.57 -4.08 10.68
CA ARG A 308 20.74 -3.63 12.04
C ARG A 308 22.11 -2.94 12.08
N ARG A 309 22.14 -1.63 12.16
CA ARG A 309 23.33 -0.91 12.58
C ARG A 309 23.42 -1.12 14.08
N ASP A 310 24.23 -2.05 14.52
CA ASP A 310 24.74 -2.02 15.88
C ASP A 310 25.58 -0.78 15.94
N ALA A 311 25.16 0.20 16.74
CA ALA A 311 25.63 1.59 16.71
C ALA A 311 27.11 1.75 17.09
N GLU A 312 27.82 0.68 17.44
CA GLU A 312 29.18 0.77 17.98
C GLU A 312 30.28 0.17 17.08
N ASN A 313 29.96 -0.58 16.01
CA ASN A 313 30.97 -1.15 15.11
C ASN A 313 30.49 -1.13 13.66
N CYS A 314 30.57 0.03 13.02
CA CYS A 314 30.29 0.17 11.60
C CYS A 314 31.57 -0.11 10.79
N ASP A 315 31.92 -1.39 10.60
CA ASP A 315 32.93 -1.80 9.65
C ASP A 315 32.48 -1.47 8.22
N ILE A 316 33.33 -0.76 7.48
CA ILE A 316 33.08 -0.37 6.07
C ILE A 316 32.78 -1.59 5.20
N HIS A 317 33.26 -2.79 5.57
CA HIS A 317 32.95 -4.05 4.90
C HIS A 317 31.49 -4.51 5.04
N GLN A 318 30.72 -4.02 6.01
CA GLN A 318 29.29 -4.38 6.18
C GLN A 318 28.37 -3.62 5.21
N LEU A 319 28.84 -2.56 4.56
CA LEU A 319 28.09 -1.82 3.53
C LEU A 319 27.75 -2.68 2.29
N HIS A 320 28.48 -3.75 2.04
CA HIS A 320 28.33 -4.63 0.88
C HIS A 320 27.55 -5.92 1.18
N GLN A 321 27.10 -6.13 2.43
CA GLN A 321 26.27 -7.30 2.73
C GLN A 321 24.88 -7.16 2.11
N PRO A 322 24.36 -8.23 1.47
CA PRO A 322 23.02 -8.19 0.89
C PRO A 322 21.99 -7.94 2.00
N LYS A 323 21.15 -6.92 1.81
CA LYS A 323 20.08 -6.59 2.75
C LYS A 323 19.17 -7.80 2.94
N LEU A 324 18.90 -8.17 4.18
CA LEU A 324 18.00 -9.25 4.52
C LEU A 324 16.60 -8.98 3.94
N LEU A 325 15.96 -10.06 3.49
CA LEU A 325 14.58 -10.01 3.05
C LEU A 325 13.66 -10.40 4.20
N SER A 326 12.51 -9.75 4.29
CA SER A 326 11.44 -10.20 5.19
C SER A 326 10.97 -11.59 4.80
N ARG A 327 10.23 -12.24 5.69
CA ARG A 327 9.55 -13.49 5.34
C ARG A 327 8.58 -13.25 4.19
N GLY A 328 8.52 -14.19 3.24
CA GLY A 328 7.50 -14.17 2.21
C GLY A 328 6.12 -14.45 2.82
N ARG A 329 5.15 -13.61 2.50
CA ARG A 329 3.76 -13.75 2.91
C ARG A 329 2.85 -13.53 1.71
N TYR A 330 1.58 -13.84 1.88
CA TYR A 330 0.54 -13.45 0.95
C TYR A 330 -0.34 -12.38 1.60
N ALA A 331 -0.61 -11.32 0.85
CA ALA A 331 -1.50 -10.26 1.28
C ALA A 331 -2.85 -10.34 0.58
N VAL A 332 -3.89 -9.96 1.28
CA VAL A 332 -5.18 -9.63 0.67
C VAL A 332 -4.97 -8.35 -0.16
N PRO A 333 -5.34 -8.33 -1.45
CA PRO A 333 -5.08 -7.17 -2.30
C PRO A 333 -5.89 -5.95 -1.86
N ALA A 334 -5.34 -4.76 -2.11
CA ALA A 334 -6.08 -3.51 -2.03
C ALA A 334 -7.29 -3.54 -2.97
N GLY A 335 -8.34 -2.83 -2.64
CA GLY A 335 -9.65 -2.91 -3.30
C GLY A 335 -10.57 -3.99 -2.70
N SER A 336 -10.07 -4.91 -1.88
CA SER A 336 -10.91 -5.92 -1.23
C SER A 336 -11.93 -5.29 -0.31
N VAL A 337 -13.17 -5.78 -0.38
CA VAL A 337 -14.33 -5.29 0.39
C VAL A 337 -14.74 -6.33 1.42
N TYR A 338 -15.05 -5.88 2.61
CA TYR A 338 -15.56 -6.70 3.72
C TYR A 338 -16.92 -6.20 4.18
N VAL A 339 -17.80 -7.12 4.49
CA VAL A 339 -19.06 -6.88 5.20
C VAL A 339 -19.07 -7.77 6.45
N LEU A 340 -19.22 -7.15 7.60
CA LEU A 340 -19.14 -7.80 8.92
C LEU A 340 -20.48 -7.79 9.64
N ASP A 341 -20.63 -8.64 10.65
CA ASP A 341 -21.75 -8.61 11.60
C ASP A 341 -21.64 -7.47 12.62
N GLN A 342 -20.43 -6.94 12.81
CA GLN A 342 -20.12 -5.91 13.80
C GLN A 342 -19.55 -4.67 13.14
N THR A 343 -19.64 -3.54 13.82
CA THR A 343 -18.96 -2.30 13.44
C THR A 343 -17.54 -2.28 13.99
N LEU A 344 -16.60 -1.77 13.21
CA LEU A 344 -15.22 -1.58 13.62
C LEU A 344 -14.92 -0.09 13.82
N PRO A 345 -14.01 0.25 14.76
CA PRO A 345 -13.52 1.62 14.93
C PRO A 345 -12.67 2.03 13.74
N ALA A 346 -12.15 3.25 13.76
CA ALA A 346 -11.18 3.72 12.78
C ALA A 346 -9.97 2.77 12.71
N TRP A 347 -9.38 2.65 11.50
CA TRP A 347 -8.24 1.74 11.30
C TRP A 347 -7.08 1.98 12.28
N GLN A 348 -6.85 3.22 12.69
CA GLN A 348 -5.82 3.56 13.67
C GLN A 348 -5.99 2.85 15.01
N ASP A 349 -7.24 2.55 15.40
CA ASP A 349 -7.59 1.93 16.67
C ASP A 349 -7.64 0.40 16.61
N TRP A 350 -7.38 -0.18 15.44
CA TRP A 350 -7.33 -1.64 15.29
C TRP A 350 -6.18 -2.23 16.09
N ASP A 351 -6.42 -3.39 16.69
CA ASP A 351 -5.45 -4.07 17.55
C ASP A 351 -4.17 -4.43 16.76
N LEU A 352 -3.02 -4.07 17.31
CA LEU A 352 -1.70 -4.41 16.75
C LEU A 352 -1.47 -5.93 16.66
N GLN A 353 -2.18 -6.74 17.44
CA GLN A 353 -2.09 -8.19 17.39
C GLN A 353 -2.68 -8.80 16.11
N TRP A 354 -3.52 -8.05 15.39
CA TRP A 354 -4.06 -8.49 14.10
C TRP A 354 -3.00 -8.50 13.00
N PHE A 355 -1.91 -7.81 13.22
CA PHE A 355 -0.86 -7.61 12.22
C PHE A 355 0.41 -8.39 12.58
N PRO A 356 0.96 -9.19 11.64
CA PRO A 356 2.24 -9.84 11.85
C PRO A 356 3.35 -8.83 12.13
N LYS A 357 4.41 -9.31 12.78
CA LYS A 357 5.58 -8.51 13.12
C LYS A 357 6.82 -9.03 12.38
N GLU A 358 7.61 -8.10 11.85
CA GLU A 358 8.95 -8.33 11.33
C GLU A 358 9.89 -7.27 11.90
N GLY A 359 10.17 -7.39 13.19
CA GLY A 359 10.63 -6.29 14.03
C GLY A 359 9.43 -5.45 14.45
N PRO A 360 9.09 -4.35 13.76
CA PRO A 360 7.84 -3.62 14.01
C PRO A 360 6.62 -4.37 13.44
N SER A 361 5.42 -3.98 13.90
CA SER A 361 4.16 -4.45 13.31
C SER A 361 4.01 -3.96 11.88
N LEU A 362 3.44 -4.78 11.00
CA LEU A 362 3.16 -4.39 9.60
C LEU A 362 2.13 -3.25 9.51
N LYS A 363 1.28 -3.05 10.52
CA LYS A 363 0.39 -1.89 10.62
C LYS A 363 1.15 -0.58 10.46
N ARG A 364 2.39 -0.51 10.94
CA ARG A 364 3.26 0.65 10.87
C ARG A 364 3.51 1.15 9.44
N TRP A 365 3.39 0.27 8.45
CA TRP A 365 3.51 0.60 7.04
C TRP A 365 2.16 0.64 6.31
N GLY A 366 1.09 0.95 7.07
CA GLY A 366 -0.24 1.09 6.52
C GLY A 366 -0.84 -0.21 6.02
N CYS A 367 -0.35 -1.37 6.49
CA CYS A 367 -0.90 -2.66 6.11
C CYS A 367 -2.38 -2.73 6.50
N GLY A 368 -3.24 -3.05 5.52
CA GLY A 368 -4.68 -3.16 5.73
C GLY A 368 -5.38 -1.85 6.05
N LEU A 369 -4.83 -0.70 5.60
CA LEU A 369 -5.52 0.58 5.72
C LEU A 369 -6.87 0.49 5.03
N ALA A 370 -7.92 0.82 5.76
CA ALA A 370 -9.30 0.64 5.35
C ALA A 370 -10.08 1.95 5.47
N LEU A 371 -11.05 2.10 4.59
CA LEU A 371 -12.01 3.20 4.63
C LEU A 371 -13.44 2.68 4.64
N PRO A 372 -14.37 3.36 5.32
CA PRO A 372 -15.77 2.97 5.34
C PRO A 372 -16.36 3.01 3.93
N LEU A 373 -17.27 2.10 3.67
CA LEU A 373 -18.11 2.16 2.48
C LEU A 373 -19.50 2.65 2.88
N PRO A 374 -20.24 3.30 1.97
CA PRO A 374 -21.60 3.77 2.26
C PRO A 374 -22.49 2.65 2.82
N ASP A 375 -23.28 2.94 3.85
CA ASP A 375 -24.13 1.98 4.59
C ASP A 375 -25.13 1.18 3.73
N GLU A 376 -25.45 1.66 2.54
CA GLU A 376 -26.29 0.97 1.57
C GLU A 376 -25.74 -0.40 1.13
N ILE A 377 -24.48 -0.68 1.43
CA ILE A 377 -23.84 -1.98 1.09
C ILE A 377 -24.25 -3.04 2.11
N ALA A 378 -24.39 -2.67 3.37
CA ALA A 378 -24.73 -3.60 4.46
C ALA A 378 -26.23 -3.76 4.67
N HIS A 379 -27.00 -2.72 4.36
CA HIS A 379 -28.44 -2.65 4.57
C HIS A 379 -29.12 -1.99 3.37
N PRO A 380 -29.36 -2.70 2.27
CA PRO A 380 -30.14 -2.15 1.17
C PRO A 380 -31.49 -1.71 1.72
N LYS A 381 -31.84 -0.44 1.57
CA LYS A 381 -33.16 0.06 1.99
C LYS A 381 -34.20 -0.83 1.34
N SER A 382 -35.01 -1.51 2.16
CA SER A 382 -36.20 -2.25 1.67
C SER A 382 -37.00 -1.25 0.87
N LYS A 383 -37.19 -1.54 -0.41
CA LYS A 383 -38.18 -0.79 -1.21
C LYS A 383 -39.54 -1.06 -0.57
N LEU A 384 -40.07 -0.04 0.13
CA LEU A 384 -41.48 0.05 0.49
C LEU A 384 -42.28 0.30 -0.78
#